data_1ed194886379db708bb982224fb318e0
#
_entry.id   1ed194886379db708bb982224fb318e0
#
_cell.length_a   1.000
_cell.length_b   1.000
_cell.length_c   1.000
_cell.angle_alpha   90.00
_cell.angle_beta   90.00
_cell.angle_gamma   90.00
#
_symmetry.space_group_name_H-M   'P 1'
#
loop_
_entity.id
_entity.type
_entity.pdbx_description
1 polymer ?
#
loop_
_entity_poly.entity_id
_entity_poly.type
_entity_poly.pdbx_seq_one_letter_code
_entity_poly.pdbx_strand_id
1 'polypeptide(L)'
;MKRDAIVNINPITFPGQLATDAEKATDEYGLKIGQAIQYEWFKRDGSSCRYYNQWVEFHRLRLYARGEQPVGKYKNELAIDGDLSYLNLDWTPVPIIPKFVDIVVNGMNDRMFTPKAYAQDAMSAEKRHSHQEMIEADMVAREFLEQTEAQFGIDAFNADAETLPNSDQELALYMQLNYKPGIEIAEEEAINTILEENHYNQLRKRIDYDLTTIGIGCCKHSFLANEG
;
A
#
# COMPACT_ATOMS: atom_id res chain seq x y z
N MET A 1 22.61 -42.68 22.97
CA MET A 1 21.97 -41.82 21.99
C MET A 1 23.02 -41.37 20.97
N LYS A 2 23.04 -41.97 19.79
CA LYS A 2 23.97 -41.58 18.72
C LYS A 2 23.44 -40.25 18.18
N ARG A 3 24.27 -39.19 18.25
CA ARG A 3 24.03 -37.95 17.54
C ARG A 3 24.18 -38.29 16.06
N ASP A 4 23.07 -38.26 15.36
CA ASP A 4 23.05 -38.38 13.90
C ASP A 4 23.94 -37.28 13.33
N ALA A 5 24.84 -37.70 12.45
CA ALA A 5 25.79 -36.81 11.79
C ALA A 5 25.02 -35.67 11.14
N ILE A 6 25.40 -34.44 11.47
CA ILE A 6 24.96 -33.25 10.78
C ILE A 6 25.34 -33.47 9.31
N VAL A 7 24.33 -33.77 8.50
CA VAL A 7 24.51 -33.82 7.05
C VAL A 7 24.93 -32.40 6.65
N ASN A 8 26.16 -32.29 6.15
CA ASN A 8 26.71 -31.06 5.59
C ASN A 8 25.89 -30.76 4.32
N ILE A 9 24.75 -30.13 4.50
CA ILE A 9 23.96 -29.61 3.38
C ILE A 9 24.78 -28.42 2.88
N ASN A 10 25.38 -28.57 1.70
CA ASN A 10 26.01 -27.46 1.01
C ASN A 10 25.03 -26.30 1.01
N PRO A 11 25.43 -25.11 1.44
CA PRO A 11 24.52 -23.97 1.50
C PRO A 11 23.92 -23.76 0.11
N ILE A 12 22.61 -23.83 0.03
CA ILE A 12 21.88 -23.54 -1.21
C ILE A 12 22.04 -22.05 -1.45
N THR A 13 22.83 -21.70 -2.45
CA THR A 13 23.07 -20.30 -2.83
C THR A 13 22.14 -19.88 -3.94
N PHE A 14 21.86 -18.57 -4.02
CA PHE A 14 21.11 -18.01 -5.15
C PHE A 14 21.83 -18.31 -6.47
N PRO A 15 21.10 -18.66 -7.52
CA PRO A 15 21.68 -18.83 -8.84
C PRO A 15 22.25 -17.51 -9.37
N GLY A 16 23.18 -17.57 -10.31
CA GLY A 16 23.87 -16.41 -10.84
C GLY A 16 22.92 -15.38 -11.46
N GLN A 17 23.00 -14.14 -11.00
CA GLN A 17 22.12 -13.04 -11.48
C GLN A 17 22.48 -12.60 -12.91
N LEU A 18 23.68 -12.89 -13.38
CA LEU A 18 24.18 -12.60 -14.73
C LEU A 18 23.80 -13.66 -15.77
N ALA A 19 22.98 -14.65 -15.39
CA ALA A 19 22.42 -15.62 -16.32
C ALA A 19 21.64 -14.94 -17.44
N THR A 20 21.61 -15.54 -18.60
CA THR A 20 20.87 -15.01 -19.75
C THR A 20 19.35 -15.05 -19.52
N ASP A 21 18.59 -14.21 -20.21
CA ASP A 21 17.13 -14.17 -20.05
C ASP A 21 16.47 -15.52 -20.40
N ALA A 22 17.06 -16.26 -21.36
CA ALA A 22 16.62 -17.60 -21.71
C ALA A 22 16.82 -18.61 -20.57
N GLU A 23 17.93 -18.53 -19.84
CA GLU A 23 18.16 -19.34 -18.65
C GLU A 23 17.25 -18.96 -17.49
N LYS A 24 17.02 -17.65 -17.28
CA LYS A 24 16.13 -17.14 -16.23
C LYS A 24 14.66 -17.53 -16.47
N ALA A 25 14.26 -17.71 -17.71
CA ALA A 25 12.91 -18.15 -18.08
C ALA A 25 12.66 -19.64 -17.85
N THR A 26 13.69 -20.42 -17.46
CA THR A 26 13.52 -21.86 -17.21
C THR A 26 12.91 -22.13 -15.83
N ASP A 27 12.05 -23.16 -15.75
CA ASP A 27 11.47 -23.62 -14.48
C ASP A 27 12.55 -24.03 -13.47
N GLU A 28 13.66 -24.58 -13.96
CA GLU A 28 14.80 -25.01 -13.13
C GLU A 28 15.45 -23.82 -12.41
N TYR A 29 15.61 -22.68 -13.09
CA TYR A 29 16.14 -21.46 -12.50
C TYR A 29 15.20 -20.92 -11.43
N GLY A 30 13.89 -20.89 -11.71
CA GLY A 30 12.85 -20.49 -10.76
C GLY A 30 12.83 -21.38 -9.52
N LEU A 31 12.98 -22.70 -9.70
CA LEU A 31 13.04 -23.66 -8.60
C LEU A 31 14.27 -23.42 -7.71
N LYS A 32 15.45 -23.16 -8.30
CA LYS A 32 16.67 -22.85 -7.55
C LYS A 32 16.53 -21.58 -6.72
N ILE A 33 15.89 -20.53 -7.27
CA ILE A 33 15.58 -19.32 -6.49
C ILE A 33 14.64 -19.63 -5.34
N GLY A 34 13.55 -20.38 -5.59
CA GLY A 34 12.62 -20.78 -4.54
C GLY A 34 13.29 -21.56 -3.40
N GLN A 35 14.16 -22.49 -3.74
CA GLN A 35 14.93 -23.26 -2.76
C GLN A 35 15.93 -22.39 -1.97
N ALA A 36 16.59 -21.43 -2.63
CA ALA A 36 17.50 -20.50 -1.97
C ALA A 36 16.74 -19.58 -0.99
N ILE A 37 15.57 -19.06 -1.38
CA ILE A 37 14.71 -18.27 -0.50
C ILE A 37 14.24 -19.10 0.69
N GLN A 38 13.78 -20.34 0.44
CA GLN A 38 13.33 -21.23 1.51
C GLN A 38 14.46 -21.54 2.48
N TYR A 39 15.67 -21.81 1.97
CA TYR A 39 16.83 -22.04 2.79
C TYR A 39 17.18 -20.85 3.67
N GLU A 40 17.27 -19.64 3.10
CA GLU A 40 17.54 -18.41 3.86
C GLU A 40 16.45 -18.11 4.90
N TRP A 41 15.18 -18.40 4.58
CA TRP A 41 14.07 -18.19 5.50
C TRP A 41 14.11 -19.12 6.71
N PHE A 42 14.47 -20.39 6.50
CA PHE A 42 14.49 -21.42 7.55
C PHE A 42 15.88 -21.76 8.08
N LYS A 43 16.91 -21.09 7.60
CA LYS A 43 18.28 -21.32 8.03
C LYS A 43 18.42 -21.15 9.54
N ARG A 44 18.85 -22.21 10.21
CA ARG A 44 19.17 -22.24 11.63
C ARG A 44 20.67 -22.29 11.82
N ASP A 45 21.32 -21.13 11.79
CA ASP A 45 22.73 -21.00 12.14
C ASP A 45 22.87 -20.79 13.67
N GLY A 46 23.27 -21.82 14.37
CA GLY A 46 23.62 -21.75 15.79
C GLY A 46 22.49 -21.22 16.66
N SER A 47 22.64 -20.05 17.22
CA SER A 47 21.70 -19.47 18.19
C SER A 47 20.63 -18.55 17.61
N SER A 48 20.69 -18.15 16.34
CA SER A 48 19.72 -17.19 15.81
C SER A 48 19.51 -17.26 14.31
N CYS A 49 18.44 -17.92 13.89
CA CYS A 49 17.89 -17.65 12.57
C CYS A 49 17.00 -16.40 12.63
N ARG A 50 17.46 -15.29 12.04
CA ARG A 50 16.77 -14.01 12.05
C ARG A 50 15.31 -14.13 11.55
N TYR A 51 15.11 -14.81 10.45
CA TYR A 51 13.77 -14.95 9.84
C TYR A 51 12.86 -15.90 10.61
N TYR A 52 13.41 -16.98 11.16
CA TYR A 52 12.64 -17.88 12.01
C TYR A 52 12.18 -17.19 13.29
N ASN A 53 13.04 -16.41 13.92
CA ASN A 53 12.68 -15.63 15.11
C ASN A 53 11.62 -14.58 14.79
N GLN A 54 11.72 -13.91 13.63
CA GLN A 54 10.68 -12.98 13.16
C GLN A 54 9.34 -13.69 12.94
N TRP A 55 9.34 -14.87 12.34
CA TRP A 55 8.12 -15.64 12.13
C TRP A 55 7.42 -16.00 13.45
N VAL A 56 8.18 -16.44 14.45
CA VAL A 56 7.67 -16.71 15.80
C VAL A 56 7.13 -15.44 16.43
N GLU A 57 7.84 -14.32 16.26
CA GLU A 57 7.41 -13.01 16.76
C GLU A 57 6.12 -12.54 16.09
N PHE A 58 5.98 -12.68 14.78
CA PHE A 58 4.74 -12.34 14.05
C PHE A 58 3.55 -13.16 14.52
N HIS A 59 3.77 -14.45 14.78
CA HIS A 59 2.72 -15.29 15.35
C HIS A 59 2.30 -14.79 16.74
N ARG A 60 3.26 -14.44 17.59
CA ARG A 60 3.01 -13.89 18.92
C ARG A 60 2.25 -12.56 18.86
N LEU A 61 2.65 -11.64 17.97
CA LEU A 61 1.97 -10.36 17.77
C LEU A 61 0.53 -10.53 17.32
N ARG A 62 0.26 -11.49 16.43
CA ARG A 62 -1.12 -11.82 16.02
C ARG A 62 -1.98 -12.38 17.17
N LEU A 63 -1.40 -13.17 18.06
CA LEU A 63 -2.09 -13.62 19.27
C LEU A 63 -2.43 -12.44 20.18
N TYR A 64 -1.49 -11.52 20.40
CA TYR A 64 -1.75 -10.31 21.19
C TYR A 64 -2.84 -9.41 20.56
N ALA A 65 -2.81 -9.25 19.24
CA ALA A 65 -3.83 -8.48 18.53
C ALA A 65 -5.24 -9.08 18.67
N ARG A 66 -5.35 -10.39 18.90
CA ARG A 66 -6.64 -11.06 19.21
C ARG A 66 -6.99 -11.04 20.69
N GLY A 67 -6.12 -10.54 21.57
CA GLY A 67 -6.29 -10.62 23.02
C GLY A 67 -5.90 -11.97 23.63
N GLU A 68 -5.30 -12.85 22.85
CA GLU A 68 -4.83 -14.18 23.27
C GLU A 68 -3.40 -14.08 23.80
N GLN A 69 -3.23 -13.67 25.06
CA GLN A 69 -1.90 -13.58 25.66
C GLN A 69 -1.52 -14.90 26.32
N PRO A 70 -0.31 -15.45 26.04
CA PRO A 70 0.16 -16.65 26.72
C PRO A 70 0.53 -16.32 28.17
N VAL A 71 -0.34 -16.67 29.10
CA VAL A 71 -0.12 -16.43 30.55
C VAL A 71 0.82 -17.44 31.19
N GLY A 72 1.16 -18.53 30.49
CA GLY A 72 2.02 -19.59 31.04
C GLY A 72 3.37 -19.12 31.53
N LYS A 73 4.01 -18.14 30.82
CA LYS A 73 5.28 -17.57 31.25
C LYS A 73 5.16 -16.91 32.62
N TYR A 74 4.14 -16.10 32.83
CA TYR A 74 3.93 -15.38 34.09
C TYR A 74 3.56 -16.35 35.24
N LYS A 75 2.77 -17.40 34.92
CA LYS A 75 2.48 -18.46 35.89
C LYS A 75 3.76 -19.15 36.35
N ASN A 76 4.65 -19.50 35.42
CA ASN A 76 5.92 -20.15 35.74
C ASN A 76 6.88 -19.25 36.54
N GLU A 77 6.91 -17.94 36.23
CA GLU A 77 7.76 -16.98 36.94
C GLU A 77 7.27 -16.69 38.36
N LEU A 78 5.97 -16.78 38.61
CA LEU A 78 5.35 -16.52 39.92
C LEU A 78 5.15 -17.80 40.74
N ALA A 79 5.32 -18.97 40.16
CA ALA A 79 5.16 -20.23 40.86
C ALA A 79 6.34 -20.43 41.85
N ILE A 80 6.02 -20.75 43.10
CA ILE A 80 6.97 -21.21 44.10
C ILE A 80 6.91 -22.73 44.12
N ASP A 81 7.97 -23.40 43.74
CA ASP A 81 8.05 -24.87 43.60
C ASP A 81 6.91 -25.48 42.73
N GLY A 82 6.48 -24.71 41.72
CA GLY A 82 5.37 -25.11 40.83
C GLY A 82 3.97 -24.85 41.39
N ASP A 83 3.85 -24.35 42.62
CA ASP A 83 2.56 -24.04 43.25
C ASP A 83 2.19 -22.54 43.06
N LEU A 84 0.94 -22.30 42.65
CA LEU A 84 0.32 -20.99 42.48
C LEU A 84 -0.87 -20.79 43.42
N SER A 85 -1.17 -21.76 44.28
CA SER A 85 -2.39 -21.76 45.14
C SER A 85 -2.39 -20.60 46.15
N TYR A 86 -1.21 -20.07 46.49
CA TYR A 86 -1.07 -18.91 47.38
C TYR A 86 -1.47 -17.60 46.73
N LEU A 87 -1.57 -17.55 45.39
CA LEU A 87 -1.99 -16.39 44.62
C LEU A 87 -3.44 -16.58 44.19
N ASN A 88 -4.35 -15.86 44.81
CA ASN A 88 -5.74 -15.81 44.37
C ASN A 88 -5.89 -14.79 43.23
N LEU A 89 -5.22 -15.06 42.08
CA LEU A 89 -5.20 -14.20 40.91
C LEU A 89 -6.09 -14.75 39.80
N ASP A 90 -6.89 -13.88 39.19
CA ASP A 90 -7.55 -14.19 37.91
C ASP A 90 -6.53 -14.07 36.76
N TRP A 91 -6.29 -15.19 36.11
CA TRP A 91 -5.36 -15.33 34.98
C TRP A 91 -6.00 -15.05 33.64
N THR A 92 -7.22 -14.55 33.62
CA THR A 92 -7.92 -14.21 32.37
C THR A 92 -7.28 -12.98 31.75
N PRO A 93 -6.73 -13.06 30.52
CA PRO A 93 -6.13 -11.91 29.84
C PRO A 93 -7.17 -10.81 29.62
N VAL A 94 -6.80 -9.56 29.91
CA VAL A 94 -7.64 -8.41 29.59
C VAL A 94 -7.34 -7.98 28.16
N PRO A 95 -8.27 -8.12 27.21
CA PRO A 95 -8.03 -7.83 25.79
C PRO A 95 -8.08 -6.33 25.50
N ILE A 96 -7.02 -5.59 25.87
CA ILE A 96 -6.91 -4.13 25.63
C ILE A 96 -6.43 -3.85 24.20
N ILE A 97 -5.42 -4.61 23.75
CA ILE A 97 -4.75 -4.40 22.45
C ILE A 97 -5.72 -4.47 21.25
N PRO A 98 -6.66 -5.42 21.16
CA PRO A 98 -7.61 -5.49 20.05
C PRO A 98 -8.36 -4.18 19.81
N LYS A 99 -8.78 -3.49 20.87
CA LYS A 99 -9.49 -2.20 20.77
C LYS A 99 -8.63 -1.12 20.14
N PHE A 100 -7.34 -1.04 20.52
CA PHE A 100 -6.42 -0.07 19.93
C PHE A 100 -6.11 -0.38 18.47
N VAL A 101 -5.93 -1.66 18.13
CA VAL A 101 -5.74 -2.10 16.73
C VAL A 101 -6.96 -1.71 15.89
N ASP A 102 -8.16 -1.96 16.37
CA ASP A 102 -9.39 -1.60 15.66
C ASP A 102 -9.54 -0.09 15.47
N ILE A 103 -9.19 0.73 16.46
CA ILE A 103 -9.22 2.19 16.36
C ILE A 103 -8.24 2.67 15.29
N VAL A 104 -7.00 2.14 15.27
CA VAL A 104 -5.98 2.55 14.30
C VAL A 104 -6.38 2.10 12.88
N VAL A 105 -6.82 0.86 12.70
CA VAL A 105 -7.23 0.30 11.40
C VAL A 105 -8.43 1.07 10.85
N ASN A 106 -9.42 1.38 11.66
CA ASN A 106 -10.56 2.17 11.22
C ASN A 106 -10.15 3.61 10.86
N GLY A 107 -9.27 4.25 11.65
CA GLY A 107 -8.73 5.57 11.33
C GLY A 107 -7.90 5.61 10.04
N MET A 108 -7.18 4.54 9.71
CA MET A 108 -6.49 4.41 8.42
C MET A 108 -7.47 4.22 7.25
N ASN A 109 -8.55 3.48 7.49
CA ASN A 109 -9.56 3.17 6.48
C ASN A 109 -10.45 4.37 6.13
N ASP A 110 -10.59 5.36 7.02
CA ASP A 110 -11.36 6.60 6.76
C ASP A 110 -10.74 7.48 5.67
N ARG A 111 -9.48 7.26 5.31
CA ARG A 111 -8.84 7.96 4.20
C ARG A 111 -9.30 7.35 2.88
N MET A 112 -10.14 8.08 2.17
CA MET A 112 -10.56 7.68 0.82
C MET A 112 -9.37 7.65 -0.14
N PHE A 113 -9.26 6.55 -0.87
CA PHE A 113 -8.32 6.43 -1.98
C PHE A 113 -9.06 6.76 -3.28
N THR A 114 -8.59 7.80 -3.96
CA THR A 114 -9.12 8.18 -5.28
C THR A 114 -7.98 8.00 -6.29
N PRO A 115 -8.07 7.05 -7.21
CA PRO A 115 -7.07 6.91 -8.26
C PRO A 115 -7.13 8.13 -9.17
N LYS A 116 -5.95 8.58 -9.63
CA LYS A 116 -5.83 9.63 -10.64
C LYS A 116 -4.93 9.11 -11.76
N ALA A 117 -5.42 9.18 -12.97
CA ALA A 117 -4.68 8.81 -14.17
C ALA A 117 -4.20 10.07 -14.88
N TYR A 118 -3.02 10.00 -15.45
CA TYR A 118 -2.43 11.07 -16.27
C TYR A 118 -1.82 10.46 -17.52
N ALA A 119 -2.29 10.90 -18.68
CA ALA A 119 -1.71 10.50 -19.95
C ALA A 119 -0.30 11.11 -20.09
N GLN A 120 0.69 10.25 -20.39
CA GLN A 120 2.10 10.66 -20.55
C GLN A 120 2.55 10.67 -22.02
N ASP A 121 1.65 10.39 -22.95
CA ASP A 121 1.95 10.48 -24.37
C ASP A 121 2.16 11.93 -24.82
N ALA A 122 3.06 12.12 -25.79
CA ALA A 122 3.44 13.47 -26.27
C ALA A 122 2.24 14.28 -26.80
N MET A 123 1.28 13.62 -27.48
CA MET A 123 0.09 14.29 -27.99
C MET A 123 -0.85 14.80 -26.91
N SER A 124 -1.07 14.01 -25.87
CA SER A 124 -1.92 14.42 -24.73
C SER A 124 -1.26 15.52 -23.90
N ALA A 125 0.06 15.44 -23.72
CA ALA A 125 0.84 16.46 -23.05
C ALA A 125 0.80 17.79 -23.81
N GLU A 126 0.97 17.77 -25.15
CA GLU A 126 0.89 18.95 -26.00
C GLU A 126 -0.52 19.59 -25.99
N LYS A 127 -1.57 18.77 -26.07
CA LYS A 127 -2.95 19.27 -25.97
C LYS A 127 -3.23 19.92 -24.62
N ARG A 128 -2.76 19.32 -23.54
CA ARG A 128 -2.88 19.87 -22.19
C ARG A 128 -2.18 21.22 -22.09
N HIS A 129 -0.95 21.30 -22.59
CA HIS A 129 -0.17 22.52 -22.60
C HIS A 129 -0.81 23.62 -23.45
N SER A 130 -1.25 23.31 -24.68
CA SER A 130 -1.97 24.26 -25.52
C SER A 130 -3.26 24.77 -24.87
N HIS A 131 -4.01 23.90 -24.17
CA HIS A 131 -5.22 24.31 -23.47
C HIS A 131 -4.92 25.21 -22.27
N GLN A 132 -3.86 24.87 -21.52
CA GLN A 132 -3.39 25.71 -20.42
C GLN A 132 -2.95 27.10 -20.90
N GLU A 133 -2.16 27.17 -21.98
CA GLU A 133 -1.75 28.44 -22.60
C GLU A 133 -2.96 29.27 -23.07
N MET A 134 -4.00 28.61 -23.59
CA MET A 134 -5.21 29.31 -23.99
C MET A 134 -5.94 29.92 -22.78
N ILE A 135 -6.08 29.18 -21.69
CA ILE A 135 -6.69 29.71 -20.46
C ILE A 135 -5.86 30.83 -19.83
N GLU A 136 -4.52 30.70 -19.82
CA GLU A 136 -3.62 31.76 -19.37
C GLU A 136 -3.77 33.03 -20.20
N ALA A 137 -3.90 32.89 -21.53
CA ALA A 137 -4.14 34.01 -22.42
C ALA A 137 -5.50 34.67 -22.15
N ASP A 138 -6.54 33.87 -21.89
CA ASP A 138 -7.89 34.38 -21.54
C ASP A 138 -7.90 35.09 -20.18
N MET A 139 -7.12 34.59 -19.19
CA MET A 139 -6.93 35.26 -17.89
C MET A 139 -6.28 36.64 -18.07
N VAL A 140 -5.22 36.74 -18.87
CA VAL A 140 -4.56 38.02 -19.17
C VAL A 140 -5.47 38.98 -19.95
N ALA A 141 -6.24 38.44 -20.92
CA ALA A 141 -7.20 39.22 -21.69
C ALA A 141 -8.29 39.78 -20.77
N ARG A 142 -8.80 39.00 -19.81
CA ARG A 142 -9.76 39.45 -18.81
C ARG A 142 -9.22 40.60 -17.98
N GLU A 143 -8.01 40.46 -17.46
CA GLU A 143 -7.37 41.50 -16.65
C GLU A 143 -7.22 42.83 -17.43
N PHE A 144 -6.88 42.72 -18.71
CA PHE A 144 -6.82 43.86 -19.60
C PHE A 144 -8.22 44.49 -19.87
N LEU A 145 -9.23 43.69 -20.08
CA LEU A 145 -10.61 44.13 -20.31
C LEU A 145 -11.20 44.80 -19.07
N GLU A 146 -10.97 44.26 -17.86
CA GLU A 146 -11.38 44.86 -16.59
C GLU A 146 -10.75 46.26 -16.39
N GLN A 147 -9.45 46.38 -16.72
CA GLN A 147 -8.77 47.68 -16.67
C GLN A 147 -9.34 48.68 -17.68
N THR A 148 -9.71 48.20 -18.87
CA THR A 148 -10.30 49.02 -19.94
C THR A 148 -11.72 49.44 -19.58
N GLU A 149 -12.53 48.55 -18.99
CA GLU A 149 -13.86 48.88 -18.50
C GLU A 149 -13.83 49.94 -17.39
N ALA A 150 -12.88 49.80 -16.44
CA ALA A 150 -12.64 50.78 -15.39
C ALA A 150 -12.26 52.18 -15.93
N GLN A 151 -11.59 52.23 -17.07
CA GLN A 151 -11.15 53.48 -17.69
C GLN A 151 -12.20 54.12 -18.62
N PHE A 152 -12.93 53.31 -19.37
CA PHE A 152 -13.80 53.79 -20.44
C PHE A 152 -15.31 53.54 -20.20
N GLY A 153 -15.67 52.75 -19.14
CA GLY A 153 -17.06 52.44 -18.79
C GLY A 153 -17.77 51.58 -19.82
N ILE A 154 -17.05 50.83 -20.62
CA ILE A 154 -17.58 49.94 -21.65
C ILE A 154 -17.59 48.53 -21.12
N ASP A 155 -18.75 47.96 -20.88
CA ASP A 155 -18.89 46.54 -20.52
C ASP A 155 -18.61 45.69 -21.78
N ALA A 156 -17.40 45.17 -21.86
CA ALA A 156 -16.92 44.31 -22.95
C ALA A 156 -16.95 42.81 -22.59
N PHE A 157 -17.44 42.49 -21.39
CA PHE A 157 -17.39 41.13 -20.87
C PHE A 157 -18.53 40.26 -21.38
N ASN A 158 -18.18 39.07 -21.85
CA ASN A 158 -19.11 38.00 -22.12
C ASN A 158 -19.29 37.13 -20.86
N ALA A 159 -20.47 36.62 -20.59
CA ALA A 159 -20.81 35.89 -19.36
C ALA A 159 -19.95 34.66 -19.01
N ASP A 160 -19.15 34.18 -19.96
CA ASP A 160 -18.24 33.04 -19.77
C ASP A 160 -16.96 33.40 -18.97
N ALA A 161 -16.70 34.67 -18.76
CA ALA A 161 -15.52 35.13 -18.02
C ALA A 161 -15.60 34.88 -16.51
N GLU A 162 -16.79 34.69 -15.95
CA GLU A 162 -16.97 34.36 -14.52
C GLU A 162 -16.43 32.98 -14.13
N THR A 163 -16.21 32.08 -15.09
CA THR A 163 -15.75 30.73 -14.86
C THR A 163 -14.22 30.56 -14.96
N LEU A 164 -13.51 31.62 -15.39
CA LEU A 164 -12.06 31.56 -15.53
C LEU A 164 -11.36 31.66 -14.16
N PRO A 165 -10.27 30.91 -13.96
CA PRO A 165 -9.48 30.99 -12.74
C PRO A 165 -8.85 32.38 -12.55
N ASN A 166 -8.66 32.79 -11.27
CA ASN A 166 -8.12 34.11 -10.92
C ASN A 166 -6.63 34.08 -10.53
N SER A 167 -6.06 32.88 -10.38
CA SER A 167 -4.69 32.70 -9.97
C SER A 167 -4.09 31.42 -10.54
N ASP A 168 -2.76 31.30 -10.55
CA ASP A 168 -2.06 30.09 -10.99
C ASP A 168 -2.48 28.84 -10.19
N GLN A 169 -2.82 29.02 -8.91
CA GLN A 169 -3.30 27.92 -8.06
C GLN A 169 -4.72 27.46 -8.46
N GLU A 170 -5.57 28.41 -8.79
CA GLU A 170 -6.91 28.12 -9.30
C GLU A 170 -6.84 27.53 -10.71
N LEU A 171 -5.88 27.99 -11.55
CA LEU A 171 -5.65 27.41 -12.86
C LEU A 171 -5.22 25.94 -12.74
N ALA A 172 -4.31 25.62 -11.83
CA ALA A 172 -3.91 24.23 -11.58
C ALA A 172 -5.08 23.36 -11.13
N LEU A 173 -5.97 23.90 -10.28
CA LEU A 173 -7.20 23.23 -9.85
C LEU A 173 -8.22 23.09 -11.00
N TYR A 174 -8.40 24.14 -11.79
CA TYR A 174 -9.28 24.15 -12.96
C TYR A 174 -8.84 23.08 -13.98
N MET A 175 -7.55 23.00 -14.29
CA MET A 175 -7.00 22.00 -15.19
C MET A 175 -7.20 20.56 -14.66
N GLN A 176 -7.19 20.37 -13.33
CA GLN A 176 -7.47 19.07 -12.73
C GLN A 176 -8.95 18.67 -12.74
N LEU A 177 -9.85 19.65 -12.62
CA LEU A 177 -11.29 19.38 -12.46
C LEU A 177 -12.04 19.44 -13.79
N ASN A 178 -11.71 20.41 -14.65
CA ASN A 178 -12.48 20.70 -15.85
C ASN A 178 -11.83 20.22 -17.15
N TYR A 179 -10.49 20.14 -17.16
CA TYR A 179 -9.76 19.63 -18.32
C TYR A 179 -9.14 18.28 -18.04
N LYS A 180 -9.87 17.21 -18.37
CA LYS A 180 -9.36 15.85 -18.40
C LYS A 180 -9.55 15.25 -19.77
N PRO A 181 -8.50 14.75 -20.43
CA PRO A 181 -8.64 13.95 -21.63
C PRO A 181 -9.57 12.75 -21.38
N GLY A 182 -10.42 12.41 -22.36
CA GLY A 182 -11.37 11.31 -22.23
C GLY A 182 -10.71 9.97 -21.87
N ILE A 183 -9.45 9.78 -22.29
CA ILE A 183 -8.68 8.59 -21.95
C ILE A 183 -8.34 8.51 -20.45
N GLU A 184 -8.00 9.63 -19.81
CA GLU A 184 -7.71 9.67 -18.38
C GLU A 184 -8.97 9.38 -17.55
N ILE A 185 -10.12 9.87 -17.99
CA ILE A 185 -11.42 9.57 -17.35
C ILE A 185 -11.74 8.08 -17.50
N ALA A 186 -11.55 7.52 -18.68
CA ALA A 186 -11.80 6.10 -18.92
C ALA A 186 -10.85 5.19 -18.11
N GLU A 187 -9.59 5.57 -17.97
CA GLU A 187 -8.62 4.83 -17.14
C GLU A 187 -8.97 4.90 -15.65
N GLU A 188 -9.37 6.07 -15.14
CA GLU A 188 -9.82 6.21 -13.75
C GLU A 188 -11.06 5.36 -13.47
N GLU A 189 -12.05 5.38 -14.37
CA GLU A 189 -13.25 4.58 -14.25
C GLU A 189 -12.96 3.08 -14.33
N ALA A 190 -12.06 2.66 -15.23
CA ALA A 190 -11.61 1.27 -15.33
C ALA A 190 -10.92 0.82 -14.05
N ILE A 191 -10.04 1.65 -13.48
CA ILE A 191 -9.36 1.34 -12.20
C ILE A 191 -10.38 1.25 -11.06
N ASN A 192 -11.33 2.18 -10.98
CA ASN A 192 -12.37 2.16 -9.95
C ASN A 192 -13.22 0.89 -10.07
N THR A 193 -13.65 0.53 -11.27
CA THR A 193 -14.41 -0.69 -11.53
C THR A 193 -13.63 -1.94 -11.09
N ILE A 194 -12.34 -2.04 -11.44
CA ILE A 194 -11.49 -3.15 -11.03
C ILE A 194 -11.35 -3.21 -9.50
N LEU A 195 -11.19 -2.07 -8.83
CA LEU A 195 -11.08 -2.00 -7.37
C LEU A 195 -12.37 -2.43 -6.68
N GLU A 196 -13.53 -2.03 -7.22
CA GLU A 196 -14.85 -2.40 -6.70
C GLU A 196 -15.13 -3.90 -6.89
N GLU A 197 -14.92 -4.44 -8.09
CA GLU A 197 -15.11 -5.85 -8.41
C GLU A 197 -14.22 -6.77 -7.56
N ASN A 198 -13.02 -6.32 -7.24
CA ASN A 198 -12.08 -7.06 -6.39
C ASN A 198 -12.24 -6.78 -4.89
N HIS A 199 -13.30 -6.07 -4.48
CA HIS A 199 -13.55 -5.74 -3.09
C HIS A 199 -12.34 -5.10 -2.38
N TYR A 200 -11.66 -4.17 -3.07
CA TYR A 200 -10.42 -3.56 -2.62
C TYR A 200 -10.51 -2.98 -1.19
N ASN A 201 -11.62 -2.41 -0.79
CA ASN A 201 -11.82 -1.87 0.55
C ASN A 201 -11.68 -2.94 1.64
N GLN A 202 -12.16 -4.17 1.39
CA GLN A 202 -12.00 -5.28 2.33
C GLN A 202 -10.54 -5.77 2.35
N LEU A 203 -9.91 -5.87 1.19
CA LEU A 203 -8.50 -6.23 1.07
C LEU A 203 -7.61 -5.21 1.78
N ARG A 204 -7.85 -3.92 1.55
CA ARG A 204 -7.14 -2.82 2.20
C ARG A 204 -7.25 -2.92 3.72
N LYS A 205 -8.45 -3.12 4.25
CA LYS A 205 -8.65 -3.28 5.69
C LYS A 205 -7.85 -4.44 6.29
N ARG A 206 -7.72 -5.55 5.56
CA ARG A 206 -6.85 -6.68 5.98
C ARG A 206 -5.38 -6.31 5.95
N ILE A 207 -4.93 -5.61 4.92
CA ILE A 207 -3.55 -5.14 4.81
C ILE A 207 -3.22 -4.16 5.95
N ASP A 208 -4.12 -3.20 6.21
CA ASP A 208 -3.97 -2.22 7.28
C ASP A 208 -3.94 -2.91 8.66
N TYR A 209 -4.73 -3.97 8.85
CA TYR A 209 -4.70 -4.79 10.07
C TYR A 209 -3.35 -5.52 10.23
N ASP A 210 -2.84 -6.16 9.18
CA ASP A 210 -1.53 -6.82 9.22
C ASP A 210 -0.41 -5.80 9.39
N LEU A 211 -0.47 -4.65 8.73
CA LEU A 211 0.50 -3.56 8.86
C LEU A 211 0.53 -3.02 10.30
N THR A 212 -0.62 -2.83 10.93
CA THR A 212 -0.72 -2.35 12.32
C THR A 212 -0.23 -3.40 13.32
N THR A 213 -0.48 -4.69 13.04
CA THR A 213 -0.18 -5.78 13.97
C THR A 213 1.24 -6.27 13.88
N ILE A 214 1.75 -6.51 12.67
CA ILE A 214 3.06 -7.12 12.42
C ILE A 214 4.04 -6.19 11.70
N GLY A 215 3.59 -5.01 11.26
CA GLY A 215 4.41 -4.02 10.54
C GLY A 215 4.65 -4.37 9.06
N ILE A 216 4.02 -5.42 8.54
CA ILE A 216 4.17 -5.86 7.14
C ILE A 216 2.79 -6.16 6.56
N GLY A 217 2.47 -5.50 5.45
CA GLY A 217 1.29 -5.78 4.64
C GLY A 217 1.73 -6.15 3.21
N CYS A 218 1.20 -7.24 2.67
CA CYS A 218 1.52 -7.70 1.32
C CYS A 218 0.24 -8.07 0.55
N CYS A 219 0.20 -7.69 -0.73
CA CYS A 219 -0.80 -8.19 -1.68
C CYS A 219 -0.09 -8.74 -2.92
N LYS A 220 -0.75 -9.68 -3.59
CA LYS A 220 -0.29 -10.26 -4.84
C LYS A 220 -1.34 -10.01 -5.91
N HIS A 221 -0.93 -9.45 -7.03
CA HIS A 221 -1.79 -9.33 -8.21
C HIS A 221 -1.68 -10.59 -9.06
N SER A 222 -2.80 -11.05 -9.58
CA SER A 222 -2.85 -12.10 -10.59
C SER A 222 -3.94 -11.75 -11.58
N PHE A 223 -3.64 -11.93 -12.86
CA PHE A 223 -4.64 -11.85 -13.93
C PHE A 223 -5.17 -13.26 -14.18
N LEU A 224 -6.47 -13.44 -13.96
CA LEU A 224 -7.16 -14.63 -14.41
C LEU A 224 -7.71 -14.31 -15.82
N ALA A 225 -7.10 -14.88 -16.86
CA ALA A 225 -7.72 -14.87 -18.16
C ALA A 225 -8.99 -15.74 -18.04
N ASN A 226 -10.17 -15.11 -18.09
CA ASN A 226 -11.38 -15.87 -18.32
C ASN A 226 -11.28 -16.43 -19.73
N GLU A 227 -11.03 -17.71 -19.87
CA GLU A 227 -11.31 -18.44 -21.10
C GLU A 227 -12.83 -18.39 -21.28
N GLY A 228 -13.29 -17.44 -22.11
CA GLY A 228 -14.67 -17.30 -22.50
C GLY A 228 -15.10 -18.39 -23.48
#